data_37bd27ff5ffde278f681c138a5f80da2
#
_entry.id   37bd27ff5ffde278f681c138a5f80da2
#
_cell.length_a   1.000
_cell.length_b   1.000
_cell.length_c   1.000
_cell.angle_alpha   90.00
_cell.angle_beta   90.00
_cell.angle_gamma   90.00
#
_symmetry.space_group_name_H-M   'P 1'
#
loop_
_entity.id
_entity.type
_entity.pdbx_description
1 polymer ?
#
loop_
_entity_poly.entity_id
_entity_poly.type
_entity_poly.pdbx_seq_one_letter_code
_entity_poly.pdbx_strand_id
1 'polypeptide(L)'
;NIIETVKDMMDAHDLPHPVIVTESGRACVAQSSMLLFNVLEATHFDSTQKVDAADDDHPLLTKMLEIETYLSHERLQECWNDLQYYRDEVRSLFQSNQVNLAMTAKSERTYLYLMNRIKNLLLPAHQCDTTSIGEDMIDALEQAADIFHCNFSLFQSLPDIWAIDQIHPIAPLQRLNERPQREAV
;
A
#
# COMPACT_ATOMS: atom_id res chain seq x y z
N ASN A 1 -12.59 27.49 1.86
CA ASN A 1 -14.02 27.18 2.04
C ASN A 1 -14.86 28.12 1.18
N ILE A 2 -15.81 27.58 0.36
CA ILE A 2 -16.62 28.35 -0.61
C ILE A 2 -17.33 29.53 0.07
N ILE A 3 -17.91 29.29 1.25
CA ILE A 3 -18.66 30.33 2.00
C ILE A 3 -17.74 31.47 2.41
N GLU A 4 -16.57 31.18 2.93
CA GLU A 4 -15.57 32.19 3.31
C GLU A 4 -15.09 32.98 2.09
N THR A 5 -14.76 32.28 1.00
CA THR A 5 -14.33 32.97 -0.23
C THR A 5 -15.40 33.91 -0.78
N VAL A 6 -16.67 33.49 -0.81
CA VAL A 6 -17.78 34.34 -1.27
C VAL A 6 -17.96 35.49 -0.32
N LYS A 7 -17.93 35.29 1.00
CA LYS A 7 -18.05 36.31 2.01
C LYS A 7 -16.95 37.36 1.86
N ASP A 8 -15.68 36.94 1.80
CA ASP A 8 -14.53 37.86 1.73
C ASP A 8 -14.58 38.72 0.46
N MET A 9 -14.99 38.10 -0.67
CA MET A 9 -15.16 38.84 -1.92
C MET A 9 -16.30 39.87 -1.86
N MET A 10 -17.43 39.53 -1.25
CA MET A 10 -18.57 40.45 -1.09
C MET A 10 -18.21 41.59 -0.13
N ASP A 11 -17.55 41.29 0.99
CA ASP A 11 -17.10 42.28 1.95
C ASP A 11 -16.07 43.25 1.33
N ALA A 12 -15.14 42.73 0.52
CA ALA A 12 -14.13 43.53 -0.17
C ALA A 12 -14.72 44.53 -1.19
N HIS A 13 -15.92 44.27 -1.72
CA HIS A 13 -16.57 45.10 -2.71
C HIS A 13 -17.82 45.83 -2.17
N ASP A 14 -18.06 45.79 -0.86
CA ASP A 14 -19.22 46.40 -0.19
C ASP A 14 -20.55 45.94 -0.83
N LEU A 15 -20.67 44.65 -1.15
CA LEU A 15 -21.85 44.04 -1.76
C LEU A 15 -22.63 43.22 -0.73
N PRO A 16 -23.98 43.16 -0.87
CA PRO A 16 -24.79 42.33 0.01
C PRO A 16 -24.49 40.87 -0.18
N HIS A 17 -24.41 40.10 0.93
CA HIS A 17 -24.16 38.65 0.88
C HIS A 17 -25.30 37.93 0.17
N PRO A 18 -25.00 37.06 -0.81
CA PRO A 18 -26.01 36.28 -1.52
C PRO A 18 -26.51 35.11 -0.66
N VAL A 19 -27.70 34.64 -0.97
CA VAL A 19 -28.14 33.31 -0.50
C VAL A 19 -27.44 32.24 -1.32
N ILE A 20 -26.71 31.38 -0.64
CA ILE A 20 -26.01 30.27 -1.28
C ILE A 20 -26.94 29.04 -1.30
N VAL A 21 -27.25 28.55 -2.48
CA VAL A 21 -28.02 27.31 -2.68
C VAL A 21 -27.06 26.22 -3.21
N THR A 22 -27.01 25.09 -2.53
CA THR A 22 -26.20 23.96 -2.94
C THR A 22 -27.09 22.78 -3.29
N GLU A 23 -26.72 22.05 -4.32
CA GLU A 23 -27.29 20.75 -4.63
C GLU A 23 -26.40 19.68 -3.99
N SER A 24 -26.80 19.19 -2.84
CA SER A 24 -26.00 18.25 -2.02
C SER A 24 -26.75 16.93 -1.76
N GLY A 25 -27.54 16.46 -2.73
CA GLY A 25 -28.37 15.27 -2.60
C GLY A 25 -27.56 14.03 -2.17
N ARG A 26 -26.41 13.82 -2.78
CA ARG A 26 -25.52 12.69 -2.46
C ARG A 26 -25.03 12.75 -1.00
N ALA A 27 -24.65 13.90 -0.51
CA ALA A 27 -24.22 14.05 0.89
C ALA A 27 -25.32 13.71 1.90
N CYS A 28 -26.59 14.00 1.57
CA CYS A 28 -27.74 13.71 2.43
C CYS A 28 -28.17 12.23 2.38
N VAL A 29 -28.03 11.56 1.22
CA VAL A 29 -28.60 10.22 0.98
C VAL A 29 -27.56 9.14 0.74
N ALA A 30 -26.27 9.43 0.81
CA ALA A 30 -25.20 8.47 0.56
C ALA A 30 -25.30 7.24 1.49
N GLN A 31 -25.77 7.42 2.72
CA GLN A 31 -25.93 6.36 3.70
C GLN A 31 -27.29 5.65 3.65
N SER A 32 -28.14 5.96 2.67
CA SER A 32 -29.46 5.35 2.52
C SER A 32 -29.40 3.91 1.99
N SER A 33 -28.28 3.50 1.42
CA SER A 33 -28.05 2.14 0.95
C SER A 33 -26.65 1.67 1.34
N MET A 34 -26.49 0.36 1.50
CA MET A 34 -25.18 -0.26 1.74
C MET A 34 -25.03 -1.49 0.87
N LEU A 35 -23.82 -1.76 0.44
CA LEU A 35 -23.44 -2.95 -0.27
C LEU A 35 -22.89 -3.97 0.71
N LEU A 36 -23.52 -5.14 0.79
CA LEU A 36 -23.04 -6.30 1.54
C LEU A 36 -22.37 -7.26 0.57
N PHE A 37 -21.16 -7.66 0.86
CA PHE A 37 -20.42 -8.58 0.02
C PHE A 37 -19.57 -9.55 0.84
N ASN A 38 -19.18 -10.65 0.22
CA ASN A 38 -18.29 -11.63 0.82
C ASN A 38 -16.91 -11.56 0.14
N VAL A 39 -15.89 -11.78 0.94
CA VAL A 39 -14.57 -12.13 0.44
C VAL A 39 -14.62 -13.60 0.01
N LEU A 40 -14.41 -13.86 -1.29
CA LEU A 40 -14.42 -15.21 -1.86
C LEU A 40 -13.08 -15.89 -1.71
N GLU A 41 -12.02 -15.12 -1.85
CA GLU A 41 -10.63 -15.57 -1.81
C GLU A 41 -9.74 -14.43 -1.33
N ALA A 42 -8.66 -14.78 -0.65
CA ALA A 42 -7.63 -13.84 -0.24
C ALA A 42 -6.26 -14.34 -0.71
N THR A 43 -5.57 -13.51 -1.48
CA THR A 43 -4.16 -13.74 -1.81
C THR A 43 -3.32 -13.10 -0.74
N HIS A 44 -2.61 -13.93 0.02
CA HIS A 44 -1.70 -13.48 1.07
C HIS A 44 -0.26 -13.50 0.56
N PHE A 45 0.43 -12.40 0.73
CA PHE A 45 1.87 -12.39 0.55
C PHE A 45 2.52 -12.85 1.87
N ASP A 46 3.07 -14.09 1.86
CA ASP A 46 3.78 -14.62 3.03
C ASP A 46 5.13 -13.91 3.19
N SER A 47 5.10 -12.84 3.96
CA SER A 47 6.24 -11.97 4.23
C SER A 47 6.86 -12.20 5.60
N THR A 48 6.43 -13.24 6.32
CA THR A 48 6.86 -13.46 7.71
C THR A 48 7.92 -14.54 7.85
N GLN A 49 8.02 -15.46 6.88
CA GLN A 49 8.96 -16.57 6.94
C GLN A 49 10.33 -16.16 6.39
N LYS A 50 11.32 -16.23 7.27
CA LYS A 50 12.72 -16.11 6.87
C LYS A 50 13.09 -17.29 5.95
N VAL A 51 13.82 -16.96 4.91
CA VAL A 51 14.39 -17.97 4.00
C VAL A 51 15.77 -18.35 4.51
N ASP A 52 16.01 -19.64 4.70
CA ASP A 52 17.33 -20.13 5.10
C ASP A 52 18.28 -20.20 3.89
N ALA A 53 19.52 -19.75 4.11
CA ALA A 53 20.58 -19.90 3.13
C ALA A 53 20.98 -21.39 3.01
N ALA A 54 21.27 -21.83 1.79
CA ALA A 54 21.83 -23.14 1.51
C ALA A 54 23.18 -22.98 0.81
N ASP A 55 24.06 -23.96 0.98
CA ASP A 55 25.42 -23.90 0.43
C ASP A 55 25.47 -23.87 -1.11
N ASP A 56 24.40 -24.34 -1.75
CA ASP A 56 24.23 -24.35 -3.21
C ASP A 56 23.42 -23.15 -3.75
N ASP A 57 23.08 -22.20 -2.91
CA ASP A 57 22.35 -21.01 -3.33
C ASP A 57 23.20 -20.14 -4.28
N HIS A 58 22.51 -19.49 -5.21
CA HIS A 58 23.17 -18.54 -6.10
C HIS A 58 23.71 -17.34 -5.30
N PRO A 59 24.90 -16.79 -5.63
CA PRO A 59 25.51 -15.69 -4.90
C PRO A 59 24.63 -14.46 -4.73
N LEU A 60 23.72 -14.17 -5.66
CA LEU A 60 22.77 -13.06 -5.53
C LEU A 60 21.78 -13.27 -4.38
N LEU A 61 21.33 -14.51 -4.15
CA LEU A 61 20.44 -14.79 -3.03
C LEU A 61 21.16 -14.64 -1.70
N THR A 62 22.41 -15.07 -1.60
CA THR A 62 23.25 -14.87 -0.43
C THR A 62 23.37 -13.37 -0.12
N LYS A 63 23.65 -12.54 -1.13
CA LYS A 63 23.71 -11.08 -0.97
C LYS A 63 22.38 -10.47 -0.54
N MET A 64 21.24 -10.96 -1.06
CA MET A 64 19.93 -10.52 -0.58
C MET A 64 19.75 -10.84 0.91
N LEU A 65 20.12 -12.04 1.35
CA LEU A 65 20.01 -12.44 2.75
C LEU A 65 20.94 -11.62 3.67
N GLU A 66 22.11 -11.23 3.16
CA GLU A 66 23.05 -10.36 3.88
C GLU A 66 22.48 -8.98 4.20
N ILE A 67 21.51 -8.47 3.43
CA ILE A 67 20.85 -7.18 3.68
C ILE A 67 20.29 -7.11 5.10
N GLU A 68 19.75 -8.22 5.62
CA GLU A 68 19.22 -8.27 6.98
C GLU A 68 20.27 -7.93 8.04
N THR A 69 21.54 -8.21 7.79
CA THR A 69 22.64 -8.00 8.76
C THR A 69 22.98 -6.54 8.97
N TYR A 70 22.72 -5.70 7.98
CA TYR A 70 23.00 -4.26 8.04
C TYR A 70 21.74 -3.38 7.94
N LEU A 71 20.54 -4.00 7.94
CA LEU A 71 19.28 -3.31 7.92
C LEU A 71 19.09 -2.48 9.21
N SER A 72 19.04 -1.16 9.06
CA SER A 72 18.82 -0.20 10.13
C SER A 72 18.05 1.02 9.63
N HIS A 73 17.51 1.83 10.54
CA HIS A 73 16.81 3.07 10.17
C HIS A 73 17.67 4.03 9.33
N GLU A 74 18.98 4.11 9.62
CA GLU A 74 19.90 5.01 8.92
C GLU A 74 20.21 4.56 7.51
N ARG A 75 20.02 3.26 7.21
CA ARG A 75 20.38 2.64 5.93
C ARG A 75 19.18 2.10 5.17
N LEU A 76 17.96 2.50 5.53
CA LEU A 76 16.73 1.98 4.92
C LEU A 76 16.71 2.13 3.41
N GLN A 77 17.02 3.33 2.89
CA GLN A 77 17.04 3.59 1.46
C GLN A 77 18.11 2.78 0.73
N GLU A 78 19.28 2.61 1.34
CA GLU A 78 20.34 1.76 0.78
C GLU A 78 19.89 0.30 0.71
N CYS A 79 19.37 -0.22 1.83
CA CYS A 79 18.85 -1.59 1.89
C CYS A 79 17.72 -1.82 0.89
N TRP A 80 16.84 -0.85 0.69
CA TRP A 80 15.79 -0.89 -0.31
C TRP A 80 16.35 -0.96 -1.72
N ASN A 81 17.28 -0.09 -2.06
CA ASN A 81 17.91 -0.07 -3.38
C ASN A 81 18.66 -1.38 -3.69
N ASP A 82 19.41 -1.90 -2.71
CA ASP A 82 20.09 -3.18 -2.83
C ASP A 82 19.11 -4.33 -3.04
N LEU A 83 18.00 -4.33 -2.29
CA LEU A 83 16.96 -5.34 -2.39
C LEU A 83 16.30 -5.37 -3.76
N GLN A 84 15.96 -4.20 -4.30
CA GLN A 84 15.42 -4.05 -5.66
C GLN A 84 16.42 -4.54 -6.71
N TYR A 85 17.66 -4.07 -6.61
CA TYR A 85 18.71 -4.44 -7.53
C TYR A 85 18.91 -5.96 -7.61
N TYR A 86 19.08 -6.65 -6.48
CA TYR A 86 19.29 -8.10 -6.50
C TYR A 86 18.07 -8.87 -6.99
N ARG A 87 16.87 -8.40 -6.68
CA ARG A 87 15.63 -8.98 -7.22
C ARG A 87 15.59 -8.90 -8.74
N ASP A 88 15.87 -7.73 -9.30
CA ASP A 88 15.83 -7.48 -10.74
C ASP A 88 16.92 -8.30 -11.46
N GLU A 89 18.11 -8.41 -10.87
CA GLU A 89 19.17 -9.28 -11.40
C GLU A 89 18.74 -10.74 -11.46
N VAL A 90 18.12 -11.28 -10.39
CA VAL A 90 17.62 -12.67 -10.40
C VAL A 90 16.54 -12.85 -11.46
N ARG A 91 15.64 -11.88 -11.63
CA ARG A 91 14.61 -11.92 -12.68
C ARG A 91 15.21 -11.90 -14.08
N SER A 92 16.23 -11.08 -14.30
CA SER A 92 16.97 -11.04 -15.56
C SER A 92 17.67 -12.36 -15.88
N LEU A 93 18.30 -12.98 -14.88
CA LEU A 93 18.91 -14.30 -15.01
C LEU A 93 17.88 -15.39 -15.30
N PHE A 94 16.69 -15.30 -14.69
CA PHE A 94 15.60 -16.24 -14.98
C PHE A 94 15.10 -16.08 -16.42
N GLN A 95 14.89 -14.86 -16.90
CA GLN A 95 14.49 -14.60 -18.29
C GLN A 95 15.51 -15.11 -19.31
N SER A 96 16.79 -15.11 -18.95
CA SER A 96 17.88 -15.64 -19.77
C SER A 96 18.17 -17.15 -19.53
N ASN A 97 17.31 -17.85 -18.78
CA ASN A 97 17.45 -19.27 -18.43
C ASN A 97 18.75 -19.63 -17.68
N GLN A 98 19.35 -18.71 -16.94
CA GLN A 98 20.56 -18.94 -16.16
C GLN A 98 20.26 -19.40 -14.73
N VAL A 99 19.08 -19.13 -14.22
CA VAL A 99 18.58 -19.66 -12.95
C VAL A 99 17.23 -20.34 -13.14
N ASN A 100 16.91 -21.29 -12.26
CA ASN A 100 15.67 -22.05 -12.33
C ASN A 100 14.54 -21.38 -11.52
N LEU A 101 13.30 -21.89 -11.69
CA LEU A 101 12.12 -21.36 -11.02
C LEU A 101 12.23 -21.48 -9.48
N ALA A 102 12.87 -22.51 -8.95
CA ALA A 102 13.03 -22.70 -7.51
C ALA A 102 13.87 -21.59 -6.88
N MET A 103 14.98 -21.23 -7.55
CA MET A 103 15.82 -20.09 -7.15
C MET A 103 15.06 -18.76 -7.22
N THR A 104 14.31 -18.54 -8.30
CA THR A 104 13.49 -17.34 -8.47
C THR A 104 12.42 -17.24 -7.36
N ALA A 105 11.72 -18.33 -7.08
CA ALA A 105 10.72 -18.37 -6.00
C ALA A 105 11.35 -18.13 -4.62
N LYS A 106 12.56 -18.63 -4.39
CA LYS A 106 13.32 -18.39 -3.15
C LYS A 106 13.72 -16.92 -3.02
N SER A 107 14.15 -16.29 -4.11
CA SER A 107 14.46 -14.86 -4.17
C SER A 107 13.23 -14.00 -3.92
N GLU A 108 12.08 -14.29 -4.53
CA GLU A 108 10.84 -13.53 -4.30
C GLU A 108 10.35 -13.65 -2.84
N ARG A 109 10.46 -14.82 -2.21
CA ARG A 109 10.15 -14.97 -0.78
C ARG A 109 11.10 -14.16 0.11
N THR A 110 12.39 -14.16 -0.21
CA THR A 110 13.38 -13.33 0.50
C THR A 110 13.06 -11.85 0.35
N TYR A 111 12.68 -11.44 -0.86
CA TYR A 111 12.25 -10.07 -1.13
C TYR A 111 11.06 -9.66 -0.25
N LEU A 112 10.00 -10.46 -0.23
CA LEU A 112 8.81 -10.18 0.58
C LEU A 112 9.13 -10.15 2.09
N TYR A 113 9.97 -11.06 2.55
CA TYR A 113 10.43 -11.07 3.93
C TYR A 113 11.17 -9.78 4.32
N LEU A 114 12.14 -9.36 3.51
CA LEU A 114 12.91 -8.14 3.76
C LEU A 114 12.06 -6.87 3.61
N MET A 115 11.14 -6.82 2.64
CA MET A 115 10.15 -5.74 2.54
C MET A 115 9.35 -5.59 3.83
N ASN A 116 8.86 -6.69 4.38
CA ASN A 116 8.12 -6.65 5.64
C ASN A 116 8.99 -6.16 6.81
N ARG A 117 10.27 -6.53 6.84
CA ARG A 117 11.22 -6.01 7.83
C ARG A 117 11.43 -4.50 7.68
N ILE A 118 11.59 -4.01 6.45
CA ILE A 118 11.70 -2.57 6.14
C ILE A 118 10.42 -1.84 6.57
N LYS A 119 9.24 -2.36 6.21
CA LYS A 119 7.94 -1.80 6.61
C LYS A 119 7.81 -1.68 8.13
N ASN A 120 8.18 -2.72 8.87
CA ASN A 120 8.11 -2.71 10.34
C ASN A 120 9.09 -1.72 10.99
N LEU A 121 10.19 -1.38 10.34
CA LEU A 121 11.10 -0.33 10.80
C LEU A 121 10.55 1.07 10.48
N LEU A 122 9.80 1.22 9.40
CA LEU A 122 9.17 2.50 9.00
C LEU A 122 7.95 2.88 9.84
N LEU A 123 7.11 1.92 10.22
CA LEU A 123 5.86 2.17 10.93
C LEU A 123 6.03 3.02 12.21
N PRO A 124 7.06 2.83 13.05
CA PRO A 124 7.31 3.72 14.19
C PRO A 124 7.84 5.10 13.78
N ALA A 125 8.51 5.21 12.63
CA ALA A 125 9.16 6.42 12.15
C ALA A 125 8.20 7.41 11.47
N HIS A 126 7.00 6.98 11.04
CA HIS A 126 5.96 7.89 10.52
C HIS A 126 5.52 8.98 11.52
N GLN A 127 5.98 8.93 12.77
CA GLN A 127 5.82 9.98 13.76
C GLN A 127 7.00 10.98 13.80
N CYS A 128 8.08 10.74 13.06
CA CYS A 128 9.27 11.60 12.97
C CYS A 128 9.76 11.66 11.51
N ASP A 129 9.78 12.87 10.94
CA ASP A 129 10.40 13.31 9.67
C ASP A 129 10.61 12.24 8.57
N THR A 130 9.62 12.11 7.70
CA THR A 130 9.66 11.26 6.48
C THR A 130 10.48 11.87 5.32
N THR A 131 11.20 12.95 5.54
CA THR A 131 11.90 13.71 4.49
C THR A 131 13.08 12.99 3.84
N SER A 132 13.48 11.82 4.34
CA SER A 132 14.62 11.05 3.80
C SER A 132 14.24 9.74 3.08
N ILE A 133 12.95 9.44 2.94
CA ILE A 133 12.46 8.19 2.36
C ILE A 133 11.93 8.48 0.95
N GLY A 134 12.38 7.70 -0.04
CA GLY A 134 11.92 7.83 -1.42
C GLY A 134 10.45 7.43 -1.57
N GLU A 135 9.70 8.17 -2.38
CA GLU A 135 8.30 7.88 -2.70
C GLU A 135 8.12 6.48 -3.30
N ASP A 136 9.09 6.03 -4.12
CA ASP A 136 9.12 4.70 -4.72
C ASP A 136 9.09 3.55 -3.70
N MET A 137 9.76 3.73 -2.56
CA MET A 137 9.74 2.76 -1.47
C MET A 137 8.38 2.74 -0.77
N ILE A 138 7.77 3.91 -0.53
CA ILE A 138 6.45 4.02 0.10
C ILE A 138 5.40 3.35 -0.78
N ASP A 139 5.36 3.68 -2.06
CA ASP A 139 4.42 3.12 -3.04
C ASP A 139 4.53 1.59 -3.13
N ALA A 140 5.75 1.06 -3.16
CA ALA A 140 5.94 -0.39 -3.24
C ALA A 140 5.54 -1.13 -1.95
N LEU A 141 5.71 -0.50 -0.78
CA LEU A 141 5.28 -1.06 0.50
C LEU A 141 3.75 -1.03 0.64
N GLU A 142 3.09 -0.02 0.10
CA GLU A 142 1.62 0.05 0.03
C GLU A 142 1.05 -1.01 -0.92
N GLN A 143 1.69 -1.23 -2.08
CA GLN A 143 1.29 -2.27 -3.03
C GLN A 143 1.49 -3.71 -2.52
N ALA A 144 2.24 -3.92 -1.46
CA ALA A 144 2.44 -5.23 -0.83
C ALA A 144 1.33 -5.62 0.18
N ALA A 145 0.13 -5.05 0.03
CA ALA A 145 -1.04 -5.44 0.80
C ALA A 145 -1.63 -6.77 0.32
N ASP A 146 -2.37 -7.46 1.19
CA ASP A 146 -3.13 -8.64 0.79
C ASP A 146 -4.22 -8.25 -0.22
N ILE A 147 -4.54 -9.14 -1.16
CA ILE A 147 -5.59 -8.90 -2.15
C ILE A 147 -6.81 -9.73 -1.78
N PHE A 148 -7.94 -9.05 -1.56
CA PHE A 148 -9.22 -9.69 -1.29
C PHE A 148 -10.11 -9.69 -2.52
N HIS A 149 -10.43 -10.88 -3.01
CA HIS A 149 -11.34 -11.08 -4.13
C HIS A 149 -12.78 -11.17 -3.61
N CYS A 150 -13.59 -10.19 -3.98
CA CYS A 150 -14.95 -10.06 -3.48
C CYS A 150 -16.00 -10.37 -4.54
N ASN A 151 -17.23 -10.70 -4.14
CA ASN A 151 -18.33 -11.09 -5.01
C ASN A 151 -19.19 -9.92 -5.52
N PHE A 152 -18.57 -8.78 -5.80
CA PHE A 152 -19.27 -7.63 -6.39
C PHE A 152 -18.52 -7.05 -7.59
N SER A 153 -19.21 -6.24 -8.38
CA SER A 153 -18.60 -5.60 -9.54
C SER A 153 -17.88 -4.31 -9.13
N LEU A 154 -16.68 -4.10 -9.65
CA LEU A 154 -15.95 -2.85 -9.54
C LEU A 154 -16.79 -1.64 -10.02
N PHE A 155 -17.67 -1.85 -11.00
CA PHE A 155 -18.49 -0.78 -11.58
C PHE A 155 -19.70 -0.37 -10.73
N GLN A 156 -19.89 -0.95 -9.55
CA GLN A 156 -20.95 -0.56 -8.60
C GLN A 156 -20.51 0.62 -7.73
N SER A 157 -20.29 1.79 -8.29
CA SER A 157 -19.91 3.04 -7.61
C SER A 157 -18.44 3.18 -7.22
N LEU A 158 -17.62 2.14 -7.24
CA LEU A 158 -16.18 2.25 -6.92
C LEU A 158 -15.40 3.19 -7.85
N PRO A 159 -15.74 3.33 -9.16
CA PRO A 159 -15.12 4.35 -10.02
C PRO A 159 -15.21 5.77 -9.47
N ASP A 160 -16.19 6.08 -8.64
CA ASP A 160 -16.32 7.39 -8.00
C ASP A 160 -15.15 7.73 -7.04
N ILE A 161 -14.41 6.73 -6.56
CA ILE A 161 -13.23 6.94 -5.71
C ILE A 161 -12.18 7.76 -6.46
N TRP A 162 -11.82 7.33 -7.68
CA TRP A 162 -10.78 8.00 -8.47
C TRP A 162 -11.32 9.06 -9.44
N ALA A 163 -12.63 9.04 -9.73
CA ALA A 163 -13.23 10.02 -10.63
C ALA A 163 -13.60 11.33 -9.93
N ILE A 164 -14.02 11.27 -8.66
CA ILE A 164 -14.52 12.41 -7.89
C ILE A 164 -14.11 12.40 -6.42
N ASP A 165 -13.10 11.63 -6.06
CA ASP A 165 -12.60 11.48 -4.68
C ASP A 165 -13.69 11.09 -3.66
N GLN A 166 -14.66 10.27 -4.10
CA GLN A 166 -15.75 9.81 -3.23
C GLN A 166 -15.24 8.75 -2.26
N ILE A 167 -15.33 9.00 -0.97
CA ILE A 167 -14.99 8.01 0.06
C ILE A 167 -16.16 7.05 0.25
N HIS A 168 -15.89 5.74 0.13
CA HIS A 168 -16.82 4.67 0.49
C HIS A 168 -16.30 4.00 1.78
N PRO A 169 -16.90 4.24 2.96
CA PRO A 169 -16.50 3.58 4.19
C PRO A 169 -16.70 2.07 4.08
N ILE A 170 -15.64 1.31 4.34
CA ILE A 170 -15.67 -0.16 4.37
C ILE A 170 -15.55 -0.60 5.81
N ALA A 171 -16.42 -1.49 6.25
CA ALA A 171 -16.41 -2.03 7.60
C ALA A 171 -16.69 -3.54 7.60
N PRO A 172 -15.99 -4.33 8.40
CA PRO A 172 -16.32 -5.74 8.58
C PRO A 172 -17.64 -5.89 9.34
N LEU A 173 -18.41 -6.94 9.04
CA LEU A 173 -19.61 -7.31 9.78
C LEU A 173 -19.33 -8.32 10.89
N GLN A 174 -18.20 -8.99 10.83
CA GLN A 174 -17.79 -10.04 11.75
C GLN A 174 -16.42 -9.71 12.34
N ARG A 175 -16.08 -10.36 13.46
CA ARG A 175 -14.79 -10.24 14.12
C ARG A 175 -14.45 -8.80 14.56
N LEU A 176 -15.46 -8.02 14.91
CA LEU A 176 -15.32 -6.60 15.29
C LEU A 176 -14.47 -6.37 16.54
N ASN A 177 -14.27 -7.40 17.36
CA ASN A 177 -13.43 -7.35 18.57
C ASN A 177 -11.95 -7.72 18.31
N GLU A 178 -11.63 -8.07 17.07
CA GLU A 178 -10.27 -8.44 16.69
C GLU A 178 -9.56 -7.25 16.07
N ARG A 179 -8.30 -7.03 16.48
CA ARG A 179 -7.49 -6.00 15.85
C ARG A 179 -7.00 -6.50 14.49
N PRO A 180 -7.16 -5.72 13.42
CA PRO A 180 -6.56 -6.06 12.13
C PRO A 180 -5.04 -6.22 12.27
N GLN A 181 -4.51 -7.27 11.67
CA GLN A 181 -3.07 -7.59 11.72
C GLN A 181 -2.38 -7.36 10.37
N ARG A 182 -3.18 -7.22 9.29
CA ARG A 182 -2.70 -7.09 7.91
C ARG A 182 -3.53 -6.03 7.18
N GLU A 183 -2.89 -5.37 6.25
CA GLU A 183 -3.55 -4.48 5.31
C GLU A 183 -3.97 -5.28 4.09
N ALA A 184 -5.11 -4.91 3.49
CA ALA A 184 -5.63 -5.54 2.28
C ALA A 184 -6.22 -4.49 1.33
N VAL A 185 -6.18 -4.79 0.03
CA VAL A 185 -6.82 -4.05 -1.06
C VAL A 185 -7.84 -4.91 -1.77
#